data_dcf856cddf272705fde66d3f898ec0bf
#
_entry.id   dcf856cddf272705fde66d3f898ec0bf
#
_cell.length_a   1.000
_cell.length_b   1.000
_cell.length_c   1.000
_cell.angle_alpha   90.00
_cell.angle_beta   90.00
_cell.angle_gamma   90.00
#
_symmetry.space_group_name_H-M   'P 1'
#
loop_
_entity.id
_entity.type
_entity.pdbx_description
1 polymer ?
#
loop_
_entity_poly.entity_id
_entity_poly.type
_entity_poly.pdbx_seq_one_letter_code
_entity_poly.pdbx_strand_id
1 'polypeptide(L)'
;MAKKKVKVSKEASVGNEDVGASVETHAGASAEVTDSSVSAEAEVGVGVEAHAGTTVGGVDLEADASVEATAGAPAGAEITDTDVSAEAEVGAEVRAEVNAGAETTVGGVDMGTSAGAYAEAHAGAEAGGQVGLHGAEGHAGATVGSSVGVESSSTVGIDEASAT
;
A
#
# COMPACT_ATOMS: atom_id res chain seq x y z
N MET A 1 -25.26 3.71 -18.75
CA MET A 1 -23.95 3.62 -18.02
C MET A 1 -23.52 4.98 -17.56
N ALA A 2 -23.34 5.20 -16.28
CA ALA A 2 -22.79 6.41 -15.67
C ALA A 2 -21.65 6.02 -14.73
N LYS A 3 -20.48 6.64 -14.88
CA LYS A 3 -19.32 6.44 -14.01
C LYS A 3 -18.88 7.80 -13.50
N LYS A 4 -18.75 7.91 -12.18
CA LYS A 4 -18.24 9.11 -11.53
C LYS A 4 -17.11 8.71 -10.57
N LYS A 5 -15.96 9.36 -10.70
CA LYS A 5 -14.80 9.16 -9.83
C LYS A 5 -14.33 10.51 -9.31
N VAL A 6 -14.09 10.59 -8.03
CA VAL A 6 -13.49 11.75 -7.36
C VAL A 6 -12.27 11.23 -6.60
N LYS A 7 -11.12 11.86 -6.81
CA LYS A 7 -9.89 11.58 -6.06
C LYS A 7 -9.32 12.92 -5.60
N VAL A 8 -8.96 12.99 -4.33
CA VAL A 8 -8.27 14.13 -3.73
C VAL A 8 -7.04 13.58 -3.02
N SER A 9 -5.88 14.15 -3.33
CA SER A 9 -4.63 13.86 -2.61
C SER A 9 -3.97 15.17 -2.19
N LYS A 10 -3.31 15.14 -1.05
CA LYS A 10 -2.46 16.22 -0.55
C LYS A 10 -1.16 15.62 -0.06
N GLU A 11 -0.07 16.23 -0.45
CA GLU A 11 1.27 15.90 -0.02
C GLU A 11 1.90 17.16 0.58
N ALA A 12 2.66 16.96 1.64
CA ALA A 12 3.52 17.98 2.23
C ALA A 12 4.86 17.32 2.58
N SER A 13 5.95 17.91 2.12
CA SER A 13 7.29 17.41 2.36
C SER A 13 8.17 18.52 2.95
N VAL A 14 9.13 18.11 3.77
CA VAL A 14 10.14 18.97 4.37
C VAL A 14 11.47 18.22 4.40
N GLY A 15 12.54 18.88 4.03
CA GLY A 15 13.87 18.26 4.04
C GLY A 15 14.76 18.75 2.90
N ASN A 16 15.87 18.05 2.70
CA ASN A 16 16.81 18.19 1.62
C ASN A 16 17.18 16.80 1.05
N GLU A 17 18.17 16.70 0.20
CA GLU A 17 18.61 15.43 -0.40
C GLU A 17 19.13 14.41 0.64
N ASP A 18 19.66 14.88 1.77
CA ASP A 18 20.24 14.01 2.79
C ASP A 18 19.24 13.62 3.89
N VAL A 19 18.30 14.50 4.23
CA VAL A 19 17.31 14.23 5.26
C VAL A 19 15.98 14.86 4.86
N GLY A 20 14.93 14.06 4.87
CA GLY A 20 13.59 14.52 4.53
C GLY A 20 12.49 13.74 5.23
N ALA A 21 11.34 14.36 5.28
CA ALA A 21 10.11 13.73 5.70
C ALA A 21 8.96 14.21 4.83
N SER A 22 8.06 13.29 4.46
CA SER A 22 6.84 13.59 3.73
C SER A 22 5.62 13.02 4.43
N VAL A 23 4.52 13.70 4.24
CA VAL A 23 3.19 13.24 4.67
C VAL A 23 2.27 13.30 3.46
N GLU A 24 1.69 12.19 3.11
CA GLU A 24 0.67 12.09 2.08
C GLU A 24 -0.68 11.75 2.69
N THR A 25 -1.72 12.40 2.20
CA THR A 25 -3.11 12.04 2.50
C THR A 25 -3.88 11.90 1.21
N HIS A 26 -4.65 10.83 1.08
CA HIS A 26 -5.52 10.66 -0.06
C HIS A 26 -6.94 10.28 0.36
N ALA A 27 -7.90 10.70 -0.42
CA ALA A 27 -9.28 10.28 -0.29
C ALA A 27 -9.86 10.08 -1.69
N GLY A 28 -10.53 8.97 -1.90
CA GLY A 28 -11.16 8.63 -3.16
C GLY A 28 -12.61 8.16 -2.94
N ALA A 29 -13.46 8.49 -3.88
CA ALA A 29 -14.78 7.91 -3.96
C ALA A 29 -15.11 7.64 -5.43
N SER A 30 -15.65 6.47 -5.72
CA SER A 30 -16.13 6.11 -7.04
C SER A 30 -17.55 5.54 -6.96
N ALA A 31 -18.33 5.82 -7.98
CA ALA A 31 -19.63 5.19 -8.17
C ALA A 31 -19.82 4.86 -9.64
N GLU A 32 -20.32 3.68 -9.92
CA GLU A 32 -20.64 3.22 -11.26
C GLU A 32 -22.05 2.64 -11.28
N VAL A 33 -22.81 3.03 -12.26
CA VAL A 33 -24.17 2.55 -12.48
C VAL A 33 -24.27 2.07 -13.92
N THR A 34 -24.62 0.82 -14.07
CA THR A 34 -24.96 0.21 -15.37
C THR A 34 -26.43 -0.14 -15.40
N ASP A 35 -26.89 -0.78 -16.46
CA ASP A 35 -28.30 -1.20 -16.57
C ASP A 35 -28.64 -2.35 -15.62
N SER A 36 -27.63 -3.08 -15.10
CA SER A 36 -27.79 -4.25 -14.26
C SER A 36 -26.97 -4.23 -12.97
N SER A 37 -26.13 -3.20 -12.75
CA SER A 37 -25.29 -3.14 -11.56
C SER A 37 -25.11 -1.72 -11.03
N VAL A 38 -24.93 -1.64 -9.72
CA VAL A 38 -24.54 -0.43 -9.01
C VAL A 38 -23.37 -0.78 -8.11
N SER A 39 -22.27 -0.04 -8.22
CA SER A 39 -21.13 -0.15 -7.31
C SER A 39 -20.72 1.21 -6.78
N ALA A 40 -20.28 1.24 -5.54
CA ALA A 40 -19.71 2.41 -4.90
C ALA A 40 -18.48 1.98 -4.09
N GLU A 41 -17.46 2.79 -4.11
CA GLU A 41 -16.23 2.57 -3.38
C GLU A 41 -15.80 3.88 -2.73
N ALA A 42 -15.38 3.83 -1.49
CA ALA A 42 -14.76 4.95 -0.79
C ALA A 42 -13.45 4.46 -0.15
N GLU A 43 -12.40 5.25 -0.30
CA GLU A 43 -11.06 4.96 0.22
C GLU A 43 -10.48 6.22 0.84
N VAL A 44 -9.82 6.06 1.97
CA VAL A 44 -9.05 7.11 2.65
C VAL A 44 -7.73 6.52 3.09
N GLY A 45 -6.63 7.26 2.88
CA GLY A 45 -5.32 6.84 3.32
C GLY A 45 -4.47 8.00 3.82
N VAL A 46 -3.55 7.67 4.71
CA VAL A 46 -2.53 8.56 5.24
C VAL A 46 -1.20 7.82 5.22
N GLY A 47 -0.20 8.41 4.58
CA GLY A 47 1.17 7.93 4.55
C GLY A 47 2.12 8.96 5.19
N VAL A 48 3.10 8.46 5.91
CA VAL A 48 4.23 9.25 6.43
C VAL A 48 5.51 8.52 6.03
N GLU A 49 6.42 9.23 5.40
CA GLU A 49 7.73 8.73 5.03
C GLU A 49 8.80 9.64 5.61
N ALA A 50 9.91 9.05 6.03
CA ALA A 50 11.10 9.77 6.44
C ALA A 50 12.32 9.07 5.86
N HIS A 51 13.27 9.84 5.35
CA HIS A 51 14.56 9.34 4.86
C HIS A 51 15.71 10.11 5.48
N ALA A 52 16.82 9.43 5.68
CA ALA A 52 18.08 10.01 6.09
C ALA A 52 19.23 9.31 5.37
N GLY A 53 20.11 10.11 4.74
CA GLY A 53 21.32 9.63 4.07
C GLY A 53 22.53 10.43 4.51
N THR A 54 23.69 9.80 4.54
CA THR A 54 24.97 10.49 4.80
C THR A 54 26.14 9.68 4.28
N THR A 55 27.19 10.36 3.85
CA THR A 55 28.44 9.72 3.43
C THR A 55 29.52 9.94 4.48
N VAL A 56 30.05 8.85 5.03
CA VAL A 56 31.13 8.90 6.02
C VAL A 56 32.32 8.06 5.55
N GLY A 57 33.45 8.71 5.25
CA GLY A 57 34.69 8.00 4.88
C GLY A 57 34.60 7.20 3.59
N GLY A 58 33.70 7.57 2.66
CA GLY A 58 33.49 6.85 1.41
C GLY A 58 32.49 5.70 1.54
N VAL A 59 31.75 5.63 2.63
CA VAL A 59 30.60 4.73 2.83
C VAL A 59 29.34 5.57 2.81
N ASP A 60 28.43 5.26 1.92
CA ASP A 60 27.10 5.85 1.84
C ASP A 60 26.15 5.06 2.76
N LEU A 61 25.50 5.78 3.65
CA LEU A 61 24.58 5.24 4.63
C LEU A 61 23.18 5.81 4.34
N GLU A 62 22.20 4.94 4.25
CA GLU A 62 20.79 5.30 4.03
C GLU A 62 19.90 4.65 5.10
N ALA A 63 18.87 5.37 5.51
CA ALA A 63 17.84 4.86 6.38
C ALA A 63 16.49 5.46 5.99
N ASP A 64 15.50 4.60 5.79
CA ASP A 64 14.14 4.94 5.41
C ASP A 64 13.16 4.37 6.42
N ALA A 65 12.12 5.13 6.70
CA ALA A 65 11.01 4.67 7.51
C ALA A 65 9.69 5.14 6.91
N SER A 66 8.72 4.26 6.79
CA SER A 66 7.38 4.60 6.32
C SER A 66 6.30 4.02 7.23
N VAL A 67 5.22 4.75 7.34
CA VAL A 67 3.98 4.28 7.97
C VAL A 67 2.82 4.66 7.07
N GLU A 68 2.02 3.70 6.70
CA GLU A 68 0.82 3.89 5.89
C GLU A 68 -0.39 3.31 6.62
N ALA A 69 -1.49 4.04 6.58
CA ALA A 69 -2.78 3.59 7.06
C ALA A 69 -3.85 3.85 6.01
N THR A 70 -4.58 2.82 5.64
CA THR A 70 -5.67 2.89 4.66
C THR A 70 -6.96 2.35 5.24
N ALA A 71 -8.08 2.90 4.83
CA ALA A 71 -9.40 2.38 5.11
C ALA A 71 -10.27 2.48 3.87
N GLY A 72 -10.98 1.42 3.55
CA GLY A 72 -11.84 1.31 2.37
C GLY A 72 -13.21 0.73 2.70
N ALA A 73 -14.20 1.13 1.93
CA ALA A 73 -15.56 0.63 2.03
C ALA A 73 -16.17 0.46 0.62
N PRO A 74 -15.89 -0.66 -0.08
CA PRO A 74 -16.60 -1.02 -1.30
C PRO A 74 -18.01 -1.56 -1.00
N ALA A 75 -18.97 -1.23 -1.83
CA ALA A 75 -20.31 -1.80 -1.84
C ALA A 75 -20.81 -1.98 -3.26
N GLY A 76 -21.52 -3.07 -3.53
CA GLY A 76 -22.04 -3.39 -4.84
C GLY A 76 -23.41 -4.08 -4.77
N ALA A 77 -24.17 -3.91 -5.82
CA ALA A 77 -25.39 -4.67 -6.07
C ALA A 77 -25.49 -5.00 -7.56
N GLU A 78 -25.91 -6.21 -7.86
CA GLU A 78 -26.14 -6.67 -9.23
C GLU A 78 -27.55 -7.25 -9.35
N ILE A 79 -28.20 -6.96 -10.45
CA ILE A 79 -29.53 -7.45 -10.78
C ILE A 79 -29.45 -8.16 -12.13
N THR A 80 -29.77 -9.43 -12.15
CA THR A 80 -29.91 -10.22 -13.37
C THR A 80 -31.39 -10.56 -13.59
N ASP A 81 -31.70 -11.26 -14.66
CA ASP A 81 -33.09 -11.67 -14.95
C ASP A 81 -33.65 -12.62 -13.89
N THR A 82 -32.81 -13.29 -13.12
CA THR A 82 -33.18 -14.35 -12.17
C THR A 82 -32.76 -14.09 -10.73
N ASP A 83 -31.78 -13.21 -10.51
CA ASP A 83 -31.13 -13.04 -9.23
C ASP A 83 -30.85 -11.58 -8.92
N VAL A 84 -30.88 -11.24 -7.63
CA VAL A 84 -30.42 -9.96 -7.08
C VAL A 84 -29.38 -10.27 -6.03
N SER A 85 -28.17 -9.72 -6.18
CA SER A 85 -27.09 -9.82 -5.20
C SER A 85 -26.69 -8.45 -4.69
N ALA A 86 -26.25 -8.41 -3.43
CA ALA A 86 -25.67 -7.23 -2.82
C ALA A 86 -24.49 -7.63 -1.92
N GLU A 87 -23.41 -6.87 -1.99
CA GLU A 87 -22.21 -7.07 -1.19
C GLU A 87 -21.75 -5.72 -0.62
N ALA A 88 -21.26 -5.74 0.60
CA ALA A 88 -20.62 -4.61 1.23
C ALA A 88 -19.41 -5.10 2.05
N GLU A 89 -18.32 -4.40 1.95
CA GLU A 89 -17.08 -4.67 2.66
C GLU A 89 -16.58 -3.39 3.35
N VAL A 90 -15.96 -3.54 4.49
CA VAL A 90 -15.22 -2.48 5.17
C VAL A 90 -13.87 -3.04 5.57
N GLY A 91 -12.80 -2.39 5.19
CA GLY A 91 -11.45 -2.81 5.52
C GLY A 91 -10.60 -1.65 6.02
N ALA A 92 -9.66 -1.97 6.90
CA ALA A 92 -8.61 -1.06 7.33
C ALA A 92 -7.29 -1.81 7.41
N GLU A 93 -6.22 -1.19 6.97
CA GLU A 93 -4.85 -1.71 6.99
C GLU A 93 -3.91 -0.64 7.52
N VAL A 94 -2.95 -1.07 8.31
CA VAL A 94 -1.82 -0.25 8.77
C VAL A 94 -0.55 -1.01 8.48
N ARG A 95 0.38 -0.39 7.78
CA ARG A 95 1.71 -0.92 7.48
C ARG A 95 2.78 0.04 7.97
N ALA A 96 3.79 -0.50 8.61
CA ALA A 96 5.00 0.23 8.98
C ALA A 96 6.22 -0.52 8.44
N GLU A 97 7.17 0.20 7.87
CA GLU A 97 8.38 -0.34 7.28
C GLU A 97 9.57 0.53 7.67
N VAL A 98 10.70 -0.11 7.97
CA VAL A 98 11.97 0.54 8.25
C VAL A 98 13.06 -0.20 7.47
N ASN A 99 13.84 0.54 6.70
CA ASN A 99 14.97 0.04 5.92
C ASN A 99 16.23 0.82 6.28
N ALA A 100 17.37 0.13 6.34
CA ALA A 100 18.68 0.75 6.49
C ALA A 100 19.66 0.07 5.54
N GLY A 101 20.48 0.85 4.86
CA GLY A 101 21.47 0.40 3.90
C GLY A 101 22.84 1.06 4.12
N ALA A 102 23.88 0.37 3.70
CA ALA A 102 25.23 0.92 3.60
C ALA A 102 25.87 0.43 2.30
N GLU A 103 26.44 1.35 1.53
CA GLU A 103 27.13 1.08 0.28
C GLU A 103 28.52 1.70 0.28
N THR A 104 29.48 1.02 -0.33
CA THR A 104 30.85 1.53 -0.49
C THR A 104 31.51 0.93 -1.72
N THR A 105 32.38 1.70 -2.37
CA THR A 105 33.21 1.23 -3.48
C THR A 105 34.67 1.25 -3.07
N VAL A 106 35.31 0.09 -3.10
CA VAL A 106 36.73 -0.06 -2.79
C VAL A 106 37.48 -0.73 -3.94
N GLY A 107 38.37 0.02 -4.60
CA GLY A 107 39.19 -0.52 -5.69
C GLY A 107 38.40 -1.00 -6.91
N GLY A 108 37.23 -0.40 -7.21
CA GLY A 108 36.35 -0.81 -8.29
C GLY A 108 35.43 -2.02 -7.94
N VAL A 109 35.33 -2.35 -6.68
CA VAL A 109 34.37 -3.35 -6.17
C VAL A 109 33.32 -2.62 -5.35
N ASP A 110 32.08 -2.73 -5.76
CA ASP A 110 30.93 -2.19 -5.05
C ASP A 110 30.44 -3.23 -4.03
N MET A 111 30.29 -2.80 -2.81
CA MET A 111 29.78 -3.61 -1.71
C MET A 111 28.60 -2.91 -1.06
N GLY A 112 27.48 -3.60 -0.97
CA GLY A 112 26.26 -3.11 -0.35
C GLY A 112 25.72 -4.10 0.69
N THR A 113 25.12 -3.56 1.72
CA THR A 113 24.33 -4.34 2.68
C THR A 113 23.09 -3.56 3.04
N SER A 114 21.96 -4.26 3.14
CA SER A 114 20.71 -3.66 3.60
C SER A 114 20.01 -4.57 4.60
N ALA A 115 19.27 -3.95 5.50
CA ALA A 115 18.40 -4.64 6.43
C ALA A 115 17.08 -3.88 6.53
N GLY A 116 15.97 -4.61 6.52
CA GLY A 116 14.63 -4.07 6.61
C GLY A 116 13.79 -4.83 7.63
N ALA A 117 12.81 -4.15 8.18
CA ALA A 117 11.77 -4.76 9.01
C ALA A 117 10.43 -4.13 8.66
N TYR A 118 9.38 -4.95 8.62
CA TYR A 118 8.03 -4.48 8.42
C TYR A 118 7.05 -5.08 9.43
N ALA A 119 6.02 -4.32 9.70
CA ALA A 119 4.86 -4.77 10.47
C ALA A 119 3.59 -4.32 9.76
N GLU A 120 2.63 -5.23 9.66
CA GLU A 120 1.33 -4.99 9.03
C GLU A 120 0.23 -5.49 9.95
N ALA A 121 -0.86 -4.74 10.02
CA ALA A 121 -2.08 -5.17 10.67
C ALA A 121 -3.27 -4.79 9.81
N HIS A 122 -4.20 -5.74 9.64
CA HIS A 122 -5.42 -5.51 8.88
C HIS A 122 -6.66 -5.98 9.65
N ALA A 123 -7.76 -5.31 9.43
CA ALA A 123 -9.07 -5.71 9.91
C ALA A 123 -10.10 -5.45 8.82
N GLY A 124 -11.00 -6.41 8.61
CA GLY A 124 -12.05 -6.30 7.62
C GLY A 124 -13.36 -6.94 8.12
N ALA A 125 -14.45 -6.47 7.60
CA ALA A 125 -15.76 -7.08 7.75
C ALA A 125 -16.47 -7.05 6.41
N GLU A 126 -17.11 -8.16 6.06
CA GLU A 126 -17.86 -8.33 4.84
C GLU A 126 -19.28 -8.79 5.15
N ALA A 127 -20.24 -8.37 4.37
CA ALA A 127 -21.60 -8.89 4.39
C ALA A 127 -22.15 -8.90 2.97
N GLY A 128 -22.81 -10.01 2.60
CA GLY A 128 -23.40 -10.13 1.29
C GLY A 128 -24.64 -11.02 1.33
N GLY A 129 -25.46 -10.89 0.30
CA GLY A 129 -26.64 -11.72 0.14
C GLY A 129 -27.07 -11.79 -1.32
N GLN A 130 -27.70 -12.90 -1.64
CA GLN A 130 -28.30 -13.16 -2.95
C GLN A 130 -29.73 -13.69 -2.77
N VAL A 131 -30.63 -13.20 -3.57
CA VAL A 131 -32.01 -13.69 -3.66
C VAL A 131 -32.33 -13.98 -5.12
N GLY A 132 -32.77 -15.20 -5.40
CA GLY A 132 -33.09 -15.64 -6.76
C GLY A 132 -34.19 -16.67 -6.78
N LEU A 133 -34.46 -17.18 -7.99
CA LEU A 133 -35.53 -18.20 -8.22
C LEU A 133 -35.30 -19.52 -7.46
N HIS A 134 -34.09 -19.81 -7.02
CA HIS A 134 -33.72 -21.05 -6.34
C HIS A 134 -33.56 -20.91 -4.83
N GLY A 135 -33.74 -19.70 -4.30
CA GLY A 135 -33.64 -19.43 -2.87
C GLY A 135 -33.00 -18.09 -2.53
N ALA A 136 -32.68 -17.93 -1.27
CA ALA A 136 -31.97 -16.79 -0.73
C ALA A 136 -30.77 -17.28 0.10
N GLU A 137 -29.63 -16.66 -0.10
CA GLU A 137 -28.40 -16.92 0.64
C GLU A 137 -27.85 -15.61 1.20
N GLY A 138 -27.23 -15.67 2.36
CA GLY A 138 -26.56 -14.53 2.95
C GLY A 138 -25.31 -14.98 3.70
N HIS A 139 -24.28 -14.14 3.68
CA HIS A 139 -23.05 -14.36 4.42
C HIS A 139 -22.61 -13.09 5.13
N ALA A 140 -21.89 -13.27 6.21
CA ALA A 140 -21.18 -12.20 6.89
C ALA A 140 -19.87 -12.76 7.45
N GLY A 141 -18.80 -12.02 7.29
CA GLY A 141 -17.46 -12.39 7.74
C GLY A 141 -16.76 -11.24 8.42
N ALA A 142 -15.79 -11.56 9.26
CA ALA A 142 -14.86 -10.60 9.80
C ALA A 142 -13.45 -11.21 9.79
N THR A 143 -12.47 -10.44 9.38
CA THR A 143 -11.06 -10.84 9.34
C THR A 143 -10.22 -9.88 10.15
N VAL A 144 -9.29 -10.42 10.91
CA VAL A 144 -8.24 -9.65 11.59
C VAL A 144 -6.94 -10.41 11.44
N GLY A 145 -5.90 -9.73 11.00
CA GLY A 145 -4.60 -10.32 10.82
C GLY A 145 -3.47 -9.35 11.15
N SER A 146 -2.30 -9.92 11.44
CA SER A 146 -1.08 -9.17 11.59
C SER A 146 0.10 -9.98 11.08
N SER A 147 1.06 -9.32 10.46
CA SER A 147 2.31 -9.91 10.00
C SER A 147 3.50 -9.05 10.42
N VAL A 148 4.63 -9.69 10.68
CA VAL A 148 5.91 -9.04 10.94
C VAL A 148 6.98 -9.80 10.19
N GLY A 149 7.84 -9.08 9.47
CA GLY A 149 8.95 -9.67 8.75
C GLY A 149 10.23 -8.86 8.92
N VAL A 150 11.35 -9.53 8.69
CA VAL A 150 12.68 -8.92 8.60
C VAL A 150 13.36 -9.43 7.34
N GLU A 151 14.04 -8.54 6.65
CA GLU A 151 14.76 -8.81 5.43
C GLU A 151 16.21 -8.35 5.57
N SER A 152 17.13 -9.05 4.96
CA SER A 152 18.51 -8.61 4.86
C SER A 152 19.10 -9.04 3.52
N SER A 153 19.88 -8.17 2.90
CA SER A 153 20.60 -8.47 1.67
C SER A 153 22.05 -8.00 1.75
N SER A 154 22.91 -8.67 1.00
CA SER A 154 24.30 -8.24 0.79
C SER A 154 24.63 -8.42 -0.68
N THR A 155 25.19 -7.39 -1.29
CA THR A 155 25.60 -7.38 -2.69
C THR A 155 27.09 -7.11 -2.80
N VAL A 156 27.76 -7.81 -3.72
CA VAL A 156 29.13 -7.53 -4.13
C VAL A 156 29.13 -7.49 -5.65
N GLY A 157 29.43 -6.35 -6.21
CA GLY A 157 29.56 -6.09 -7.66
C GLY A 157 31.00 -5.75 -8.03
N ILE A 158 31.41 -6.07 -9.24
CA ILE A 158 32.66 -5.58 -9.82
C ILE A 158 32.25 -4.64 -10.94
N ASP A 159 32.65 -3.37 -10.83
CA ASP A 159 32.48 -2.43 -11.92
C ASP A 159 33.43 -2.88 -13.05
N GLU A 160 32.88 -3.42 -14.15
CA GLU A 160 33.66 -3.71 -15.34
C GLU A 160 34.14 -2.38 -15.91
N ALA A 161 35.31 -1.96 -15.49
CA ALA A 161 35.97 -0.80 -16.07
C ALA A 161 36.03 -1.01 -17.58
N SER A 162 35.37 -0.13 -18.31
CA SER A 162 35.39 -0.05 -19.76
C SER A 162 36.84 -0.02 -20.21
N ALA A 163 37.37 -1.14 -20.68
CA ALA A 163 38.65 -1.21 -21.35
C ALA A 163 38.46 -0.54 -22.70
N THR A 164 38.94 0.70 -22.81
CA THR A 164 39.17 1.44 -24.05
C THR A 164 40.59 1.26 -24.48
#